data_67a74639d5c1547aa531799dccade232
#
_entry.id   67a74639d5c1547aa531799dccade232
#
_cell.length_a   1.000
_cell.length_b   1.000
_cell.length_c   1.000
_cell.angle_alpha   90.00
_cell.angle_beta   90.00
_cell.angle_gamma   90.00
#
_symmetry.space_group_name_H-M   'P 1'
#
loop_
_entity.id
_entity.type
_entity.pdbx_description
1 polymer ?
#
loop_
_entity_poly.entity_id
_entity_poly.type
_entity_poly.pdbx_seq_one_letter_code
_entity_poly.pdbx_strand_id
1 'polypeptide(L)'
;MFENQLVRYVLRLAAAALLLAVPLSASVPTFGQGKGGGKQPDFIPAGYDDYRNMLDQLGIKKMRAGRDGRGKDTSNEETANPYKDTMPDLMTFKDGTKVTKADQWPKRRAEIVEDFEREIYGRIPKNVPKVIWKVTSTEEGESGGIAIVTKKLVGTVDNSTFPKIKVEIRASFTVPKYAKGKVPIIIEYGFGFGGFGDKKNSWQQQALNKGWGCGSIFPGTIQGDNSRLREGIIGLTNKGEPRRPDDWGALRAWGWGLSCLIDYFEANPDSGVDPTKVCITGVSRYGKAALVAMAFDTRVAAGFVASSGAGAAKLFRRDFGELLENVAGRGEYHWMAGNFLKYGAGDAKIGKKTAADLPVDQHQLIALCAPRPCLISYGVPSGKPFGDPNWVDAHGSFMAAVLAGPAYRLLGKKDLGTPGNYLTDPMPEVNKLIGGELAWRQHSGGHTNIPNFPTFFEWAGRYIQSPGLSKKK
;
A
#
# COMPACT_ATOMS: atom_id res chain seq x y z
N MET A 1 -54.25 32.71 -37.04
CA MET A 1 -53.45 31.60 -37.66
C MET A 1 -51.99 31.67 -37.20
N PHE A 2 -51.65 32.43 -36.17
CA PHE A 2 -50.28 32.55 -35.65
C PHE A 2 -50.05 31.92 -34.27
N GLU A 3 -51.11 31.58 -33.54
CA GLU A 3 -50.96 30.99 -32.19
C GLU A 3 -50.68 29.48 -32.16
N ASN A 4 -50.99 28.76 -33.21
CA ASN A 4 -50.84 27.30 -33.26
C ASN A 4 -49.41 26.81 -33.64
N GLN A 5 -48.55 27.70 -34.08
CA GLN A 5 -47.16 27.31 -34.38
C GLN A 5 -46.19 27.45 -33.17
N LEU A 6 -46.45 28.39 -32.28
CA LEU A 6 -45.64 28.60 -31.10
C LEU A 6 -45.76 27.45 -30.09
N VAL A 7 -46.97 26.90 -29.93
CA VAL A 7 -47.24 25.77 -29.04
C VAL A 7 -46.59 24.46 -29.54
N ARG A 8 -46.48 24.28 -30.84
CA ARG A 8 -45.77 23.11 -31.40
C ARG A 8 -44.26 23.21 -31.34
N TYR A 9 -43.69 24.40 -31.28
CA TYR A 9 -42.25 24.60 -31.11
C TYR A 9 -41.83 24.43 -29.67
N VAL A 10 -42.63 24.90 -28.72
CA VAL A 10 -42.34 24.74 -27.25
C VAL A 10 -42.50 23.26 -26.84
N LEU A 11 -43.43 22.50 -27.39
CA LEU A 11 -43.59 21.07 -27.12
C LEU A 11 -42.50 20.19 -27.76
N ARG A 12 -41.88 20.64 -28.87
CA ARG A 12 -40.73 19.92 -29.46
C ARG A 12 -39.40 20.19 -28.77
N LEU A 13 -39.24 21.37 -28.12
CA LEU A 13 -38.07 21.66 -27.30
C LEU A 13 -38.13 21.02 -25.90
N ALA A 14 -39.34 20.78 -25.37
CA ALA A 14 -39.50 20.06 -24.10
C ALA A 14 -39.29 18.54 -24.27
N ALA A 15 -39.55 17.96 -25.44
CA ALA A 15 -39.28 16.54 -25.71
C ALA A 15 -37.83 16.22 -26.04
N ALA A 16 -37.02 17.20 -26.47
CA ALA A 16 -35.60 17.04 -26.71
C ALA A 16 -34.72 17.26 -25.46
N ALA A 17 -35.28 17.84 -24.40
CA ALA A 17 -34.56 18.06 -23.14
C ALA A 17 -34.69 16.89 -22.13
N LEU A 18 -35.53 15.90 -22.39
CA LEU A 18 -35.79 14.76 -21.49
C LEU A 18 -34.99 13.48 -21.83
N LEU A 19 -34.08 13.52 -22.84
CA LEU A 19 -33.34 12.33 -23.30
C LEU A 19 -31.80 12.41 -23.06
N LEU A 20 -31.29 13.35 -22.24
CA LEU A 20 -29.87 13.49 -21.93
C LEU A 20 -29.54 13.61 -20.43
N ALA A 21 -30.43 13.20 -19.55
CA ALA A 21 -30.11 12.93 -18.16
C ALA A 21 -29.98 11.41 -17.93
N VAL A 22 -29.06 10.77 -18.64
CA VAL A 22 -28.49 9.53 -18.17
C VAL A 22 -27.56 9.95 -17.02
N PRO A 23 -27.85 9.58 -15.76
CA PRO A 23 -26.85 9.74 -14.74
C PRO A 23 -25.68 8.83 -15.16
N LEU A 24 -24.54 9.42 -15.51
CA LEU A 24 -23.27 8.72 -15.40
C LEU A 24 -23.07 8.41 -13.92
N SER A 25 -23.79 7.44 -13.42
CA SER A 25 -23.34 6.66 -12.28
C SER A 25 -22.08 5.96 -12.76
N ALA A 26 -20.94 6.66 -12.68
CA ALA A 26 -19.68 5.98 -12.55
C ALA A 26 -19.85 5.06 -11.34
N SER A 27 -20.24 3.83 -11.59
CA SER A 27 -20.16 2.76 -10.62
C SER A 27 -18.68 2.69 -10.23
N VAL A 28 -18.37 3.34 -9.10
CA VAL A 28 -17.16 3.01 -8.36
C VAL A 28 -17.24 1.49 -8.19
N PRO A 29 -16.27 0.72 -8.71
CA PRO A 29 -16.31 -0.71 -8.53
C PRO A 29 -16.40 -0.95 -7.03
N THR A 30 -17.52 -1.52 -6.59
CA THR A 30 -17.66 -2.11 -5.27
C THR A 30 -16.52 -3.10 -5.16
N PHE A 31 -15.56 -2.82 -4.30
CA PHE A 31 -14.49 -3.74 -3.92
C PHE A 31 -15.11 -4.89 -3.10
N GLY A 32 -16.01 -5.63 -3.75
CA GLY A 32 -16.44 -6.93 -3.29
C GLY A 32 -15.24 -7.85 -3.41
N GLN A 33 -14.99 -8.63 -2.38
CA GLN A 33 -14.15 -9.82 -2.44
C GLN A 33 -14.40 -10.49 -3.78
N GLY A 34 -13.38 -10.54 -4.64
CA GLY A 34 -13.46 -11.31 -5.86
C GLY A 34 -13.77 -12.74 -5.42
N LYS A 35 -15.01 -13.19 -5.61
CA LYS A 35 -15.31 -14.62 -5.58
C LYS A 35 -14.42 -15.19 -6.68
N GLY A 36 -13.29 -15.77 -6.29
CA GLY A 36 -12.41 -16.51 -7.17
C GLY A 36 -13.22 -17.67 -7.74
N GLY A 37 -13.95 -17.42 -8.83
CA GLY A 37 -14.82 -18.40 -9.48
C GLY A 37 -14.06 -19.43 -10.32
N GLY A 38 -12.75 -19.57 -10.15
CA GLY A 38 -11.95 -20.62 -10.77
C GLY A 38 -12.05 -21.94 -9.98
N LYS A 39 -12.15 -23.05 -10.70
CA LYS A 39 -12.06 -24.39 -10.10
C LYS A 39 -10.81 -24.47 -9.23
N GLN A 40 -10.96 -25.00 -8.02
CA GLN A 40 -9.82 -25.21 -7.10
C GLN A 40 -8.82 -26.17 -7.77
N PRO A 41 -7.51 -25.86 -7.74
CA PRO A 41 -6.50 -26.77 -8.28
C PRO A 41 -6.53 -28.16 -7.64
N ASP A 42 -6.29 -29.21 -8.45
CA ASP A 42 -6.43 -30.59 -8.01
C ASP A 42 -5.42 -30.99 -6.89
N PHE A 43 -4.34 -30.25 -6.70
CA PHE A 43 -3.38 -30.45 -5.60
C PHE A 43 -3.87 -29.89 -4.26
N ILE A 44 -4.98 -29.16 -4.22
CA ILE A 44 -5.59 -28.64 -3.00
C ILE A 44 -6.79 -29.53 -2.67
N PRO A 45 -6.87 -30.16 -1.48
CA PRO A 45 -7.99 -31.01 -1.10
C PRO A 45 -9.33 -30.28 -1.22
N ALA A 46 -10.35 -31.01 -1.67
CA ALA A 46 -11.71 -30.46 -1.74
C ALA A 46 -12.17 -29.97 -0.36
N GLY A 47 -12.78 -28.79 -0.29
CA GLY A 47 -13.25 -28.21 0.97
C GLY A 47 -12.13 -27.62 1.85
N TYR A 48 -10.88 -27.54 1.39
CA TYR A 48 -9.81 -26.90 2.14
C TYR A 48 -10.15 -25.44 2.45
N ASP A 49 -10.03 -25.08 3.71
CA ASP A 49 -10.24 -23.72 4.26
C ASP A 49 -8.94 -23.26 4.92
N ASP A 50 -8.21 -22.36 4.25
CA ASP A 50 -6.90 -21.88 4.70
C ASP A 50 -7.01 -21.11 6.05
N TYR A 51 -8.06 -20.32 6.23
CA TYR A 51 -8.29 -19.62 7.50
C TYR A 51 -8.47 -20.58 8.65
N ARG A 52 -9.32 -21.59 8.48
CA ARG A 52 -9.58 -22.62 9.49
C ARG A 52 -8.33 -23.42 9.79
N ASN A 53 -7.59 -23.82 8.76
CA ASN A 53 -6.31 -24.52 8.91
C ASN A 53 -5.32 -23.72 9.77
N MET A 54 -5.21 -22.39 9.53
CA MET A 54 -4.32 -21.55 10.32
C MET A 54 -4.79 -21.42 11.77
N LEU A 55 -6.09 -21.27 12.02
CA LEU A 55 -6.63 -21.26 13.39
C LEU A 55 -6.34 -22.57 14.13
N ASP A 56 -6.47 -23.70 13.44
CA ASP A 56 -6.19 -25.01 14.02
C ASP A 56 -4.71 -25.19 14.37
N GLN A 57 -3.79 -24.76 13.49
CA GLN A 57 -2.34 -24.76 13.77
C GLN A 57 -2.00 -23.93 15.02
N LEU A 58 -2.70 -22.81 15.24
CA LEU A 58 -2.48 -21.91 16.37
C LEU A 58 -3.28 -22.29 17.62
N GLY A 59 -4.15 -23.32 17.54
CA GLY A 59 -5.04 -23.72 18.63
C GLY A 59 -6.09 -22.64 18.99
N ILE A 60 -6.50 -21.85 18.01
CA ILE A 60 -7.51 -20.79 18.16
C ILE A 60 -8.89 -21.37 17.84
N LYS A 61 -9.81 -21.31 18.84
CA LYS A 61 -11.18 -21.78 18.68
C LYS A 61 -12.12 -20.69 18.17
N LYS A 62 -11.91 -19.44 18.62
CA LYS A 62 -12.78 -18.31 18.32
C LYS A 62 -11.96 -17.04 18.14
N MET A 63 -12.28 -16.28 17.11
CA MET A 63 -11.76 -14.92 16.92
C MET A 63 -12.72 -13.89 17.50
N ARG A 64 -12.19 -12.76 17.97
CA ARG A 64 -13.00 -11.59 18.28
C ARG A 64 -13.54 -10.98 16.99
N ALA A 65 -14.73 -10.39 17.07
CA ALA A 65 -15.29 -9.64 15.93
C ALA A 65 -14.57 -8.31 15.78
N GLY A 66 -14.24 -7.95 14.56
CA GLY A 66 -13.89 -6.58 14.19
C GLY A 66 -15.13 -5.70 14.06
N ARG A 67 -14.95 -4.44 13.73
CA ARG A 67 -16.04 -3.50 13.46
C ARG A 67 -16.69 -3.78 12.11
N ASP A 68 -17.98 -3.44 12.00
CA ASP A 68 -18.68 -3.47 10.71
C ASP A 68 -18.38 -2.18 9.92
N GLY A 69 -17.51 -2.28 8.93
CA GLY A 69 -17.15 -1.17 8.05
C GLY A 69 -18.26 -0.68 7.13
N ARG A 70 -19.41 -1.36 7.10
CA ARG A 70 -20.58 -1.00 6.28
C ARG A 70 -21.74 -0.48 7.14
N GLY A 71 -21.68 -0.72 8.44
CA GLY A 71 -22.70 -0.31 9.39
C GLY A 71 -22.50 1.12 9.90
N LYS A 72 -23.20 1.44 11.00
CA LYS A 72 -22.99 2.70 11.70
C LYS A 72 -21.60 2.71 12.32
N ASP A 73 -20.84 3.78 12.10
CA ASP A 73 -19.58 4.00 12.78
C ASP A 73 -19.80 4.09 14.31
N THR A 74 -19.16 3.18 15.02
CA THR A 74 -19.21 3.09 16.50
C THR A 74 -17.89 3.54 17.13
N SER A 75 -17.00 4.15 16.36
CA SER A 75 -15.73 4.67 16.87
C SER A 75 -15.96 5.87 17.79
N ASN A 76 -15.20 5.96 18.88
CA ASN A 76 -15.26 7.05 19.84
C ASN A 76 -13.84 7.50 20.19
N GLU A 77 -13.51 8.77 19.92
CA GLU A 77 -12.20 9.35 20.19
C GLU A 77 -11.82 9.32 21.68
N GLU A 78 -12.77 9.53 22.59
CA GLU A 78 -12.51 9.56 24.03
C GLU A 78 -12.00 8.21 24.57
N THR A 79 -12.42 7.11 23.95
CA THR A 79 -12.07 5.74 24.35
C THR A 79 -11.09 5.06 23.38
N ALA A 80 -10.64 5.77 22.34
CA ALA A 80 -9.89 5.18 21.25
C ALA A 80 -8.48 4.67 21.62
N ASN A 81 -7.92 5.04 22.76
CA ASN A 81 -6.54 4.70 23.14
C ASN A 81 -6.47 3.81 24.40
N PRO A 82 -7.14 2.62 24.43
CA PRO A 82 -7.19 1.76 25.60
C PRO A 82 -5.83 1.14 25.96
N TYR A 83 -4.89 1.09 25.02
CA TYR A 83 -3.57 0.45 25.17
C TYR A 83 -2.41 1.44 25.08
N LYS A 84 -2.64 2.73 25.36
CA LYS A 84 -1.61 3.79 25.28
C LYS A 84 -0.38 3.51 26.13
N ASP A 85 -0.57 2.90 27.30
CA ASP A 85 0.49 2.63 28.27
C ASP A 85 1.33 1.38 27.92
N THR A 86 0.93 0.62 26.88
CA THR A 86 1.65 -0.55 26.38
C THR A 86 2.38 -0.30 25.07
N MET A 87 2.46 0.96 24.62
CA MET A 87 3.12 1.32 23.36
C MET A 87 4.60 0.93 23.39
N PRO A 88 5.08 0.10 22.42
CA PRO A 88 6.48 -0.30 22.41
C PRO A 88 7.39 0.89 22.09
N ASP A 89 8.41 1.08 22.92
CA ASP A 89 9.36 2.18 22.73
C ASP A 89 10.23 1.94 21.49
N LEU A 90 10.17 2.89 20.54
CA LEU A 90 10.96 2.85 19.33
C LEU A 90 12.46 2.91 19.59
N MET A 91 12.87 3.70 20.59
CA MET A 91 14.26 4.06 20.87
C MET A 91 14.86 3.24 22.02
N THR A 92 14.37 2.03 22.25
CA THR A 92 14.90 1.10 23.26
C THR A 92 15.15 -0.26 22.63
N PHE A 93 16.37 -0.79 22.78
CA PHE A 93 16.70 -2.16 22.38
C PHE A 93 15.93 -3.19 23.20
N LYS A 94 15.88 -4.43 22.72
CA LYS A 94 15.26 -5.55 23.46
C LYS A 94 15.91 -5.85 24.81
N ASP A 95 17.18 -5.50 24.97
CA ASP A 95 17.92 -5.62 26.23
C ASP A 95 17.64 -4.47 27.23
N GLY A 96 16.76 -3.54 26.87
CA GLY A 96 16.39 -2.38 27.71
C GLY A 96 17.29 -1.15 27.55
N THR A 97 18.39 -1.24 26.83
CA THR A 97 19.29 -0.10 26.61
C THR A 97 18.72 0.90 25.59
N LYS A 98 19.07 2.19 25.74
CA LYS A 98 18.54 3.24 24.86
C LYS A 98 19.34 3.38 23.59
N VAL A 99 18.62 3.63 22.48
CA VAL A 99 19.19 4.01 21.18
C VAL A 99 19.36 5.51 21.16
N THR A 100 20.59 5.98 21.21
CA THR A 100 20.93 7.42 21.34
C THR A 100 21.83 7.94 20.22
N LYS A 101 22.40 7.03 19.39
CA LYS A 101 23.32 7.36 18.31
C LYS A 101 22.89 6.72 17.01
N ALA A 102 23.16 7.40 15.89
CA ALA A 102 22.77 6.94 14.55
C ALA A 102 23.37 5.58 14.16
N ASP A 103 24.60 5.28 14.61
CA ASP A 103 25.29 4.01 14.37
C ASP A 103 24.64 2.81 15.08
N GLN A 104 23.81 3.04 16.08
CA GLN A 104 23.03 2.02 16.78
C GLN A 104 21.74 1.64 16.03
N TRP A 105 21.25 2.51 15.13
CA TRP A 105 20.00 2.31 14.42
C TRP A 105 19.94 1.02 13.60
N PRO A 106 21.00 0.59 12.88
CA PRO A 106 20.96 -0.67 12.13
C PRO A 106 20.63 -1.89 13.01
N LYS A 107 21.20 -1.96 14.25
CA LYS A 107 20.89 -3.03 15.21
C LYS A 107 19.43 -2.95 15.65
N ARG A 108 18.96 -1.75 16.06
CA ARG A 108 17.56 -1.56 16.48
C ARG A 108 16.57 -1.88 15.36
N ARG A 109 16.87 -1.41 14.14
CA ARG A 109 16.09 -1.72 12.93
C ARG A 109 15.97 -3.24 12.72
N ALA A 110 17.04 -3.99 12.87
CA ALA A 110 17.03 -5.44 12.72
C ALA A 110 16.13 -6.13 13.76
N GLU A 111 16.14 -5.67 15.02
CA GLU A 111 15.23 -6.19 16.06
C GLU A 111 13.75 -5.95 15.72
N ILE A 112 13.43 -4.75 15.20
CA ILE A 112 12.07 -4.38 14.79
C ILE A 112 11.63 -5.21 13.58
N VAL A 113 12.50 -5.35 12.57
CA VAL A 113 12.23 -6.19 11.37
C VAL A 113 11.93 -7.61 11.77
N GLU A 114 12.73 -8.20 12.68
CA GLU A 114 12.53 -9.57 13.15
C GLU A 114 11.15 -9.76 13.78
N ASP A 115 10.69 -8.81 14.61
CA ASP A 115 9.37 -8.91 15.22
C ASP A 115 8.23 -8.74 14.20
N PHE A 116 8.37 -7.84 13.24
CA PHE A 116 7.41 -7.72 12.15
C PHE A 116 7.35 -8.97 11.26
N GLU A 117 8.50 -9.57 10.94
CA GLU A 117 8.55 -10.80 10.15
C GLU A 117 7.96 -11.98 10.90
N ARG A 118 8.27 -12.13 12.19
CA ARG A 118 7.76 -13.25 12.96
C ARG A 118 6.27 -13.14 13.25
N GLU A 119 5.77 -11.95 13.60
CA GLU A 119 4.44 -11.81 14.20
C GLU A 119 3.41 -11.16 13.27
N ILE A 120 3.83 -10.34 12.30
CA ILE A 120 2.90 -9.48 11.56
C ILE A 120 2.81 -9.84 10.06
N TYR A 121 3.92 -9.76 9.31
CA TYR A 121 3.89 -9.88 7.85
C TYR A 121 4.45 -11.20 7.32
N GLY A 122 5.15 -11.95 8.15
CA GLY A 122 5.80 -13.22 7.81
C GLY A 122 7.14 -13.06 7.10
N ARG A 123 7.86 -14.19 7.05
CA ARG A 123 9.21 -14.27 6.50
C ARG A 123 9.18 -14.64 5.03
N ILE A 124 9.95 -13.93 4.22
CA ILE A 124 10.25 -14.39 2.86
C ILE A 124 11.15 -15.64 2.97
N PRO A 125 10.84 -16.74 2.27
CA PRO A 125 11.70 -17.92 2.26
C PRO A 125 13.11 -17.60 1.76
N LYS A 126 14.15 -18.19 2.36
CA LYS A 126 15.54 -17.96 1.96
C LYS A 126 15.83 -18.37 0.51
N ASN A 127 15.09 -19.37 0.03
CA ASN A 127 15.21 -19.96 -1.31
C ASN A 127 14.07 -19.54 -2.24
N VAL A 128 13.58 -18.29 -2.11
CA VAL A 128 12.56 -17.76 -3.02
C VAL A 128 13.03 -17.90 -4.48
N PRO A 129 12.17 -18.37 -5.40
CA PRO A 129 12.57 -18.63 -6.78
C PRO A 129 13.02 -17.36 -7.52
N LYS A 130 13.93 -17.51 -8.48
CA LYS A 130 14.39 -16.44 -9.35
C LYS A 130 13.27 -15.97 -10.29
N VAL A 131 13.30 -14.70 -10.66
CA VAL A 131 12.39 -14.09 -11.63
C VAL A 131 13.18 -13.76 -12.90
N ILE A 132 12.68 -14.25 -14.04
CA ILE A 132 13.25 -13.93 -15.35
C ILE A 132 12.30 -12.94 -16.03
N TRP A 133 12.78 -11.72 -16.26
CA TRP A 133 12.00 -10.66 -16.86
C TRP A 133 12.12 -10.66 -18.39
N LYS A 134 10.96 -10.45 -19.05
CA LYS A 134 10.86 -10.25 -20.48
C LYS A 134 10.08 -8.96 -20.77
N VAL A 135 10.63 -8.10 -21.64
CA VAL A 135 9.88 -7.01 -22.25
C VAL A 135 8.96 -7.61 -23.32
N THR A 136 7.65 -7.50 -23.10
CA THR A 136 6.63 -8.05 -24.01
C THR A 136 6.13 -7.04 -25.02
N SER A 137 6.26 -5.74 -24.72
CA SER A 137 5.92 -4.64 -25.62
C SER A 137 6.81 -3.44 -25.33
N THR A 138 7.22 -2.75 -26.39
CA THR A 138 7.83 -1.41 -26.33
C THR A 138 7.07 -0.52 -27.30
N GLU A 139 6.46 0.53 -26.77
CA GLU A 139 5.62 1.46 -27.53
C GLU A 139 6.19 2.87 -27.39
N GLU A 140 6.41 3.55 -28.50
CA GLU A 140 6.76 4.97 -28.53
C GLU A 140 5.49 5.80 -28.73
N GLY A 141 5.44 6.96 -28.11
CA GLY A 141 4.28 7.84 -28.20
C GLY A 141 4.60 9.24 -27.69
N GLU A 142 3.55 10.00 -27.49
CA GLU A 142 3.62 11.33 -26.90
C GLU A 142 2.55 11.51 -25.86
N SER A 143 2.86 12.19 -24.75
CA SER A 143 1.93 12.56 -23.70
C SER A 143 2.19 14.00 -23.28
N GLY A 144 1.20 14.88 -23.48
CA GLY A 144 1.29 16.31 -23.13
C GLY A 144 2.50 17.04 -23.73
N GLY A 145 2.86 16.73 -24.99
CA GLY A 145 4.02 17.31 -25.68
C GLY A 145 5.37 16.67 -25.34
N ILE A 146 5.37 15.63 -24.49
CA ILE A 146 6.57 14.89 -24.11
C ILE A 146 6.61 13.57 -24.87
N ALA A 147 7.66 13.35 -25.69
CA ALA A 147 7.90 12.05 -26.31
C ALA A 147 8.23 11.01 -25.23
N ILE A 148 7.59 9.86 -25.27
CA ILE A 148 7.67 8.81 -24.27
C ILE A 148 7.99 7.45 -24.87
N VAL A 149 8.54 6.56 -24.02
CA VAL A 149 8.67 5.13 -24.29
C VAL A 149 7.99 4.39 -23.18
N THR A 150 7.01 3.54 -23.54
CA THR A 150 6.29 2.64 -22.61
C THR A 150 6.76 1.21 -22.83
N LYS A 151 7.14 0.52 -21.74
CA LYS A 151 7.49 -0.90 -21.77
C LYS A 151 6.53 -1.70 -20.90
N LYS A 152 6.06 -2.85 -21.42
CA LYS A 152 5.29 -3.85 -20.67
C LYS A 152 6.21 -5.02 -20.35
N LEU A 153 6.15 -5.51 -19.13
CA LEU A 153 7.02 -6.54 -18.60
C LEU A 153 6.23 -7.73 -18.08
N VAL A 154 6.78 -8.91 -18.29
CA VAL A 154 6.36 -10.14 -17.60
C VAL A 154 7.59 -10.75 -16.94
N GLY A 155 7.56 -10.87 -15.62
CA GLY A 155 8.54 -11.59 -14.81
C GLY A 155 8.06 -13.01 -14.55
N THR A 156 8.62 -13.99 -15.23
CA THR A 156 8.32 -15.41 -14.99
C THR A 156 9.11 -15.89 -13.80
N VAL A 157 8.40 -16.36 -12.78
CA VAL A 157 9.01 -16.96 -11.59
C VAL A 157 9.38 -18.40 -11.89
N ASP A 158 10.61 -18.81 -11.55
CA ASP A 158 11.05 -20.20 -11.69
C ASP A 158 10.16 -21.12 -10.83
N ASN A 159 9.42 -21.99 -11.48
CA ASN A 159 8.54 -22.96 -10.84
C ASN A 159 9.01 -24.42 -11.00
N SER A 160 10.28 -24.64 -11.34
CA SER A 160 10.85 -25.96 -11.55
C SER A 160 10.67 -26.90 -10.36
N THR A 161 10.64 -26.35 -9.13
CA THR A 161 10.45 -27.13 -7.90
C THR A 161 8.99 -27.53 -7.65
N PHE A 162 8.01 -26.86 -8.29
CA PHE A 162 6.58 -27.17 -8.22
C PHE A 162 5.84 -26.66 -9.47
N PRO A 163 5.93 -27.35 -10.62
CA PRO A 163 5.39 -26.89 -11.91
C PRO A 163 3.87 -26.69 -11.95
N LYS A 164 3.13 -27.19 -10.95
CA LYS A 164 1.68 -27.03 -10.85
C LYS A 164 1.22 -25.58 -10.60
N ILE A 165 2.13 -24.70 -10.13
CA ILE A 165 1.86 -23.30 -9.92
C ILE A 165 2.74 -22.48 -10.85
N LYS A 166 2.09 -21.60 -11.65
CA LYS A 166 2.77 -20.62 -12.50
C LYS A 166 2.52 -19.23 -11.97
N VAL A 167 3.59 -18.45 -11.78
CA VAL A 167 3.52 -17.05 -11.35
C VAL A 167 4.18 -16.18 -12.41
N GLU A 168 3.44 -15.21 -12.92
CA GLU A 168 3.90 -14.25 -13.92
C GLU A 168 3.65 -12.83 -13.41
N ILE A 169 4.66 -12.21 -12.85
CA ILE A 169 4.60 -10.83 -12.36
C ILE A 169 4.43 -9.89 -13.55
N ARG A 170 3.35 -9.11 -13.56
CA ARG A 170 3.12 -8.12 -14.61
C ARG A 170 3.42 -6.73 -14.12
N ALA A 171 4.16 -5.98 -14.93
CA ALA A 171 4.47 -4.59 -14.68
C ALA A 171 4.51 -3.80 -16.00
N SER A 172 4.30 -2.50 -15.91
CA SER A 172 4.50 -1.59 -17.02
C SER A 172 5.09 -0.29 -16.53
N PHE A 173 5.89 0.36 -17.36
CA PHE A 173 6.41 1.67 -17.04
C PHE A 173 6.62 2.52 -18.29
N THR A 174 6.59 3.83 -18.10
CA THR A 174 6.80 4.84 -19.11
C THR A 174 7.86 5.80 -18.64
N VAL A 175 8.78 6.13 -19.55
CA VAL A 175 9.84 7.13 -19.32
C VAL A 175 9.84 8.17 -20.44
N PRO A 176 10.26 9.42 -20.17
CA PRO A 176 10.52 10.39 -21.22
C PRO A 176 11.63 9.89 -22.16
N LYS A 177 11.36 9.91 -23.48
CA LYS A 177 12.31 9.41 -24.50
C LYS A 177 13.60 10.23 -24.56
N TYR A 178 13.50 11.54 -24.34
CA TYR A 178 14.63 12.47 -24.44
C TYR A 178 15.06 13.02 -23.08
N ALA A 179 15.11 12.16 -22.06
CA ALA A 179 15.70 12.52 -20.78
C ALA A 179 17.23 12.68 -20.93
N LYS A 180 17.82 13.61 -20.16
CA LYS A 180 19.29 13.85 -20.17
C LYS A 180 20.10 12.77 -19.43
N GLY A 181 19.43 11.72 -18.94
CA GLY A 181 20.02 10.60 -18.21
C GLY A 181 18.95 9.67 -17.68
N LYS A 182 19.32 8.71 -16.82
CA LYS A 182 18.37 7.84 -16.15
C LYS A 182 17.46 8.64 -15.24
N VAL A 183 16.14 8.37 -15.32
CA VAL A 183 15.12 9.15 -14.60
C VAL A 183 14.70 8.46 -13.31
N PRO A 184 14.31 9.22 -12.26
CA PRO A 184 13.54 8.67 -11.16
C PRO A 184 12.20 8.16 -11.67
N ILE A 185 11.63 7.16 -10.97
CA ILE A 185 10.33 6.59 -11.32
C ILE A 185 9.44 6.44 -10.10
N ILE A 186 8.13 6.66 -10.27
CA ILE A 186 7.13 6.26 -9.29
C ILE A 186 6.35 5.07 -9.82
N ILE A 187 6.32 3.99 -9.03
CA ILE A 187 5.56 2.77 -9.30
C ILE A 187 4.30 2.77 -8.44
N GLU A 188 3.15 2.53 -9.04
CA GLU A 188 1.90 2.36 -8.32
C GLU A 188 1.55 0.88 -8.25
N TYR A 189 1.12 0.40 -7.08
CA TYR A 189 0.39 -0.85 -6.98
C TYR A 189 -1.00 -0.66 -7.56
N GLY A 190 -1.31 -1.33 -8.67
CA GLY A 190 -2.52 -1.13 -9.46
C GLY A 190 -3.30 -2.41 -9.75
N PHE A 191 -4.49 -2.26 -10.34
CA PHE A 191 -5.41 -3.36 -10.65
C PHE A 191 -5.28 -3.89 -12.08
N GLY A 192 -4.46 -3.32 -12.94
CA GLY A 192 -4.31 -3.73 -14.34
C GLY A 192 -3.61 -2.67 -15.20
N PHE A 193 -3.38 -3.00 -16.47
CA PHE A 193 -2.88 -2.04 -17.44
C PHE A 193 -3.96 -0.97 -17.72
N GLY A 194 -4.22 -0.09 -16.75
CA GLY A 194 -4.88 1.17 -17.02
C GLY A 194 -3.97 1.90 -18.01
N GLY A 195 -4.37 1.96 -19.28
CA GLY A 195 -3.66 2.77 -20.26
C GLY A 195 -3.52 4.19 -19.75
N PHE A 196 -2.49 4.90 -20.23
CA PHE A 196 -2.44 6.35 -20.10
C PHE A 196 -3.76 6.87 -20.68
N GLY A 197 -4.77 7.04 -19.81
CA GLY A 197 -5.96 7.75 -20.25
C GLY A 197 -5.51 9.15 -20.64
N ASP A 198 -5.96 9.62 -21.79
CA ASP A 198 -5.70 10.95 -22.38
C ASP A 198 -6.25 12.10 -21.50
N LYS A 199 -6.15 11.96 -20.18
CA LYS A 199 -6.58 12.97 -19.22
C LYS A 199 -5.43 13.94 -19.01
N LYS A 200 -5.51 15.10 -19.67
CA LYS A 200 -4.76 16.29 -19.25
C LYS A 200 -4.84 16.36 -17.71
N ASN A 201 -3.65 16.44 -17.05
CA ASN A 201 -3.49 16.48 -15.60
C ASN A 201 -3.58 15.14 -14.86
N SER A 202 -3.47 13.96 -15.50
CA SER A 202 -3.25 12.71 -14.78
C SER A 202 -1.96 12.78 -13.96
N TRP A 203 -1.85 12.00 -12.90
CA TRP A 203 -0.62 11.95 -12.10
C TRP A 203 0.59 11.45 -12.92
N GLN A 204 0.34 10.59 -13.90
CA GLN A 204 1.36 10.13 -14.85
C GLN A 204 1.91 11.30 -15.68
N GLN A 205 1.02 12.17 -16.19
CA GLN A 205 1.43 13.37 -16.91
C GLN A 205 2.24 14.32 -16.02
N GLN A 206 1.86 14.46 -14.75
CA GLN A 206 2.60 15.28 -13.78
C GLN A 206 4.02 14.72 -13.54
N ALA A 207 4.18 13.39 -13.44
CA ALA A 207 5.47 12.73 -13.35
C ALA A 207 6.34 13.06 -14.57
N LEU A 208 5.80 12.84 -15.78
CA LEU A 208 6.50 13.12 -17.03
C LEU A 208 6.91 14.59 -17.15
N ASN A 209 6.03 15.52 -16.76
CA ASN A 209 6.33 16.98 -16.76
C ASN A 209 7.51 17.34 -15.83
N LYS A 210 7.73 16.57 -14.78
CA LYS A 210 8.88 16.70 -13.87
C LYS A 210 10.15 15.97 -14.39
N GLY A 211 10.04 15.30 -15.54
CA GLY A 211 11.13 14.46 -16.08
C GLY A 211 11.30 13.16 -15.30
N TRP A 212 10.24 12.68 -14.66
CA TRP A 212 10.18 11.38 -13.99
C TRP A 212 9.54 10.34 -14.91
N GLY A 213 9.85 9.08 -14.69
CA GLY A 213 9.06 7.96 -15.17
C GLY A 213 7.87 7.68 -14.25
N CYS A 214 6.92 6.92 -14.76
CA CYS A 214 5.77 6.41 -14.01
C CYS A 214 5.47 4.98 -14.45
N GLY A 215 4.97 4.16 -13.53
CA GLY A 215 4.67 2.77 -13.83
C GLY A 215 3.71 2.14 -12.85
N SER A 216 3.35 0.90 -13.13
CA SER A 216 2.49 0.08 -12.28
C SER A 216 3.01 -1.34 -12.21
N ILE A 217 2.86 -1.96 -11.04
CA ILE A 217 3.02 -3.39 -10.83
C ILE A 217 1.69 -3.95 -10.33
N PHE A 218 1.31 -5.16 -10.75
CA PHE A 218 0.00 -5.73 -10.47
C PHE A 218 0.07 -6.80 -9.38
N PRO A 219 -0.25 -6.47 -8.12
CA PRO A 219 -0.08 -7.37 -6.97
C PRO A 219 -0.80 -8.70 -7.12
N GLY A 220 -1.99 -8.71 -7.72
CA GLY A 220 -2.76 -9.93 -7.96
C GLY A 220 -2.09 -10.96 -8.88
N THR A 221 -1.07 -10.54 -9.65
CA THR A 221 -0.27 -11.46 -10.50
C THR A 221 0.90 -12.09 -9.74
N ILE A 222 1.22 -11.57 -8.56
CA ILE A 222 2.23 -12.09 -7.64
C ILE A 222 1.56 -13.06 -6.66
N GLN A 223 0.55 -12.54 -5.96
CA GLN A 223 -0.28 -13.24 -5.00
C GLN A 223 -1.69 -12.68 -5.04
N GLY A 224 -2.70 -13.54 -5.13
CA GLY A 224 -4.11 -13.13 -5.10
C GLY A 224 -4.48 -12.40 -3.81
N ASP A 225 -5.36 -11.41 -3.91
CA ASP A 225 -5.94 -10.68 -2.77
C ASP A 225 -7.14 -11.47 -2.20
N ASN A 226 -6.85 -12.65 -1.70
CA ASN A 226 -7.85 -13.59 -1.18
C ASN A 226 -7.20 -14.72 -0.35
N SER A 227 -8.02 -15.59 0.22
CA SER A 227 -7.61 -16.72 1.06
C SER A 227 -6.97 -17.90 0.30
N ARG A 228 -6.74 -17.81 -1.01
CA ARG A 228 -6.13 -18.89 -1.82
C ARG A 228 -4.60 -18.87 -1.69
N LEU A 229 -4.10 -19.06 -0.48
CA LEU A 229 -2.68 -18.90 -0.14
C LEU A 229 -1.83 -20.12 -0.49
N ARG A 230 -2.46 -21.22 -0.93
CA ARG A 230 -1.76 -22.38 -1.55
C ARG A 230 -1.52 -22.17 -3.05
N GLU A 231 -1.83 -20.98 -3.58
CA GLU A 231 -1.61 -20.53 -4.95
C GLU A 231 -0.72 -19.28 -4.97
N GLY A 232 -0.40 -18.77 -6.15
CA GLY A 232 0.49 -17.61 -6.29
C GLY A 232 1.91 -17.91 -5.80
N ILE A 233 2.66 -16.85 -5.47
CA ILE A 233 4.05 -17.03 -5.03
C ILE A 233 4.16 -17.72 -3.67
N ILE A 234 3.20 -17.48 -2.76
CA ILE A 234 3.17 -18.14 -1.45
C ILE A 234 2.99 -19.65 -1.64
N GLY A 235 2.01 -20.05 -2.44
CA GLY A 235 1.79 -21.46 -2.75
C GLY A 235 2.95 -22.09 -3.50
N LEU A 236 3.59 -21.39 -4.42
CA LEU A 236 4.77 -21.88 -5.15
C LEU A 236 5.93 -22.18 -4.20
N THR A 237 6.26 -21.25 -3.30
CA THR A 237 7.36 -21.43 -2.33
C THR A 237 7.08 -22.54 -1.32
N ASN A 238 5.81 -22.79 -0.99
CA ASN A 238 5.37 -23.87 -0.10
C ASN A 238 5.01 -25.16 -0.85
N LYS A 239 5.26 -25.23 -2.17
CA LYS A 239 4.95 -26.39 -3.02
C LYS A 239 3.49 -26.83 -2.91
N GLY A 240 2.58 -25.86 -2.84
CA GLY A 240 1.15 -26.09 -2.68
C GLY A 240 0.71 -26.53 -1.28
N GLU A 241 1.60 -26.63 -0.30
CA GLU A 241 1.24 -26.94 1.08
C GLU A 241 0.69 -25.72 1.85
N PRO A 242 -0.06 -25.93 2.94
CA PRO A 242 -0.52 -24.87 3.82
C PRO A 242 0.64 -24.05 4.38
N ARG A 243 0.40 -22.75 4.62
CA ARG A 243 1.37 -21.86 5.29
C ARG A 243 1.60 -22.33 6.74
N ARG A 244 2.84 -22.14 7.21
CA ARG A 244 3.17 -22.14 8.62
C ARG A 244 2.80 -20.78 9.25
N PRO A 245 2.69 -20.69 10.58
CA PRO A 245 2.32 -19.45 11.25
C PRO A 245 3.23 -18.24 11.00
N ASP A 246 4.51 -18.44 10.70
CA ASP A 246 5.49 -17.40 10.41
C ASP A 246 5.79 -17.20 8.92
N ASP A 247 5.13 -17.95 8.03
CA ASP A 247 5.24 -17.75 6.59
C ASP A 247 4.57 -16.42 6.17
N TRP A 248 5.09 -15.84 5.10
CA TRP A 248 4.66 -14.53 4.60
C TRP A 248 3.19 -14.45 4.20
N GLY A 249 2.60 -13.26 4.43
CA GLY A 249 1.30 -12.88 3.90
C GLY A 249 1.40 -12.15 2.56
N ALA A 250 0.24 -11.85 1.99
CA ALA A 250 0.16 -11.21 0.68
C ALA A 250 0.82 -9.82 0.64
N LEU A 251 0.75 -9.03 1.72
CA LEU A 251 1.43 -7.72 1.76
C LEU A 251 2.95 -7.86 1.60
N ARG A 252 3.54 -8.87 2.25
CA ARG A 252 4.97 -9.13 2.15
C ARG A 252 5.34 -9.68 0.77
N ALA A 253 4.48 -10.53 0.18
CA ALA A 253 4.65 -11.06 -1.16
C ALA A 253 4.57 -9.96 -2.23
N TRP A 254 3.64 -9.01 -2.09
CA TRP A 254 3.56 -7.86 -3.00
C TRP A 254 4.80 -6.96 -2.89
N GLY A 255 5.32 -6.76 -1.67
CA GLY A 255 6.59 -6.05 -1.45
C GLY A 255 7.77 -6.73 -2.15
N TRP A 256 7.86 -8.06 -2.06
CA TRP A 256 8.86 -8.84 -2.78
C TRP A 256 8.78 -8.66 -4.31
N GLY A 257 7.56 -8.61 -4.86
CA GLY A 257 7.39 -8.36 -6.29
C GLY A 257 7.94 -7.00 -6.74
N LEU A 258 7.82 -5.95 -5.91
CA LEU A 258 8.48 -4.67 -6.17
C LEU A 258 10.00 -4.79 -6.12
N SER A 259 10.55 -5.52 -5.14
CA SER A 259 11.99 -5.79 -5.05
C SER A 259 12.51 -6.44 -6.33
N CYS A 260 11.78 -7.42 -6.88
CA CYS A 260 12.12 -8.05 -8.17
C CYS A 260 12.06 -7.07 -9.36
N LEU A 261 11.17 -6.08 -9.33
CA LEU A 261 11.13 -5.04 -10.36
C LEU A 261 12.32 -4.07 -10.22
N ILE A 262 12.77 -3.78 -9.00
CA ILE A 262 14.01 -3.01 -8.78
C ILE A 262 15.21 -3.79 -9.29
N ASP A 263 15.29 -5.10 -9.02
CA ASP A 263 16.34 -5.99 -9.57
C ASP A 263 16.37 -5.92 -11.12
N TYR A 264 15.19 -5.86 -11.77
CA TYR A 264 15.11 -5.66 -13.22
C TYR A 264 15.72 -4.33 -13.64
N PHE A 265 15.44 -3.22 -12.96
CA PHE A 265 16.01 -1.91 -13.31
C PHE A 265 17.52 -1.87 -13.07
N GLU A 266 18.04 -2.51 -12.03
CA GLU A 266 19.47 -2.65 -11.77
C GLU A 266 20.18 -3.43 -12.88
N ALA A 267 19.57 -4.54 -13.33
CA ALA A 267 20.13 -5.40 -14.38
C ALA A 267 19.96 -4.84 -15.81
N ASN A 268 19.08 -3.85 -16.02
CA ASN A 268 18.75 -3.33 -17.35
C ASN A 268 18.94 -1.80 -17.42
N PRO A 269 20.17 -1.34 -17.55
CA PRO A 269 20.49 0.11 -17.63
C PRO A 269 19.79 0.83 -18.79
N ASP A 270 19.45 0.11 -19.86
CA ASP A 270 18.72 0.63 -21.02
C ASP A 270 17.21 0.77 -20.78
N SER A 271 16.74 0.50 -19.57
CA SER A 271 15.37 0.82 -19.16
C SER A 271 15.10 2.33 -19.16
N GLY A 272 16.13 3.15 -19.03
CA GLY A 272 16.05 4.60 -18.86
C GLY A 272 15.72 5.00 -17.40
N VAL A 273 15.53 4.03 -16.48
CA VAL A 273 15.23 4.26 -15.07
C VAL A 273 16.51 4.26 -14.23
N ASP A 274 16.60 5.18 -13.27
CA ASP A 274 17.60 5.16 -12.21
C ASP A 274 17.13 4.21 -11.09
N PRO A 275 17.75 3.03 -10.93
CA PRO A 275 17.30 2.04 -9.95
C PRO A 275 17.46 2.51 -8.50
N THR A 276 18.28 3.54 -8.25
CA THR A 276 18.45 4.14 -6.92
C THR A 276 17.36 5.18 -6.61
N LYS A 277 16.47 5.46 -7.56
CA LYS A 277 15.42 6.49 -7.47
C LYS A 277 14.03 5.92 -7.77
N VAL A 278 13.78 4.69 -7.33
CA VAL A 278 12.47 4.05 -7.46
C VAL A 278 11.60 4.43 -6.25
N CYS A 279 10.48 5.11 -6.52
CA CYS A 279 9.46 5.47 -5.55
C CYS A 279 8.27 4.54 -5.65
N ILE A 280 7.52 4.37 -4.55
CA ILE A 280 6.33 3.51 -4.51
C ILE A 280 5.11 4.29 -4.01
N THR A 281 3.93 4.00 -4.57
CA THR A 281 2.64 4.50 -4.08
C THR A 281 1.56 3.44 -4.15
N GLY A 282 0.49 3.65 -3.41
CA GLY A 282 -0.73 2.87 -3.41
C GLY A 282 -1.77 3.45 -2.47
N VAL A 283 -3.02 3.04 -2.64
CA VAL A 283 -4.16 3.46 -1.82
C VAL A 283 -4.75 2.27 -1.10
N SER A 284 -5.26 2.46 0.12
CA SER A 284 -5.96 1.42 0.87
C SER A 284 -5.03 0.22 1.13
N ARG A 285 -5.45 -1.01 0.81
CA ARG A 285 -4.61 -2.21 0.89
C ARG A 285 -3.31 -2.11 0.09
N TYR A 286 -3.31 -1.37 -1.01
CA TYR A 286 -2.08 -1.09 -1.77
C TYR A 286 -1.24 0.02 -1.14
N GLY A 287 -1.84 0.92 -0.36
CA GLY A 287 -1.11 1.80 0.56
C GLY A 287 -0.43 1.00 1.68
N LYS A 288 -1.10 -0.06 2.20
CA LYS A 288 -0.48 -1.01 3.14
C LYS A 288 0.75 -1.67 2.48
N ALA A 289 0.58 -2.19 1.25
CA ALA A 289 1.68 -2.83 0.51
C ALA A 289 2.84 -1.86 0.22
N ALA A 290 2.55 -0.61 -0.11
CA ALA A 290 3.57 0.41 -0.37
C ALA A 290 4.43 0.71 0.86
N LEU A 291 3.81 0.86 2.04
CA LEU A 291 4.55 1.06 3.29
C LEU A 291 5.37 -0.16 3.67
N VAL A 292 4.79 -1.38 3.56
CA VAL A 292 5.50 -2.63 3.82
C VAL A 292 6.70 -2.79 2.86
N ALA A 293 6.50 -2.57 1.55
CA ALA A 293 7.58 -2.64 0.58
C ALA A 293 8.73 -1.68 0.92
N MET A 294 8.42 -0.41 1.22
CA MET A 294 9.41 0.59 1.58
C MET A 294 10.14 0.26 2.90
N ALA A 295 9.41 -0.24 3.90
CA ALA A 295 9.99 -0.59 5.21
C ALA A 295 11.00 -1.74 5.11
N PHE A 296 10.73 -2.74 4.27
CA PHE A 296 11.57 -3.94 4.17
C PHE A 296 12.64 -3.85 3.08
N ASP A 297 12.40 -3.18 1.95
CA ASP A 297 13.40 -2.97 0.92
C ASP A 297 14.00 -1.55 1.01
N THR A 298 15.24 -1.48 1.45
CA THR A 298 15.95 -0.22 1.66
C THR A 298 16.32 0.51 0.37
N ARG A 299 16.17 -0.13 -0.80
CA ARG A 299 16.40 0.47 -2.13
C ARG A 299 15.24 1.35 -2.59
N VAL A 300 14.05 1.19 -2.00
CA VAL A 300 12.93 2.11 -2.31
C VAL A 300 13.28 3.51 -1.85
N ALA A 301 13.41 4.43 -2.81
CA ALA A 301 13.96 5.77 -2.56
C ALA A 301 12.98 6.69 -1.82
N ALA A 302 11.69 6.60 -2.09
CA ALA A 302 10.63 7.32 -1.39
C ALA A 302 9.29 6.59 -1.43
N GLY A 303 8.44 6.83 -0.44
CA GLY A 303 7.09 6.30 -0.37
C GLY A 303 6.02 7.39 -0.35
N PHE A 304 4.95 7.16 -1.10
CA PHE A 304 3.71 7.91 -1.01
C PHE A 304 2.58 6.95 -0.57
N VAL A 305 2.33 6.90 0.72
CA VAL A 305 1.43 5.96 1.38
C VAL A 305 0.08 6.60 1.59
N ALA A 306 -0.96 6.14 0.87
CA ALA A 306 -2.26 6.78 0.91
C ALA A 306 -3.33 5.91 1.56
N SER A 307 -4.07 6.48 2.53
CA SER A 307 -5.27 5.91 3.17
C SER A 307 -5.10 4.43 3.57
N SER A 308 -3.97 4.10 4.19
CA SER A 308 -3.56 2.71 4.35
C SER A 308 -4.25 1.97 5.51
N GLY A 309 -4.65 2.65 6.58
CA GLY A 309 -5.38 2.06 7.70
C GLY A 309 -4.60 1.03 8.52
N ALA A 310 -5.32 0.15 9.21
CA ALA A 310 -4.77 -0.91 10.04
C ALA A 310 -3.96 -1.92 9.21
N GLY A 311 -2.86 -2.39 9.76
CA GLY A 311 -1.92 -3.24 9.02
C GLY A 311 -0.90 -2.45 8.19
N ALA A 312 -0.85 -1.10 8.36
CA ALA A 312 0.21 -0.26 7.80
C ALA A 312 0.44 1.01 8.63
N ALA A 313 -0.12 2.18 8.29
CA ALA A 313 0.22 3.40 9.03
C ALA A 313 -0.57 3.57 10.34
N LYS A 314 -1.78 3.01 10.46
CA LYS A 314 -2.63 3.16 11.65
C LYS A 314 -2.14 2.28 12.80
N LEU A 315 -2.01 2.85 14.01
CA LEU A 315 -1.68 2.09 15.23
C LEU A 315 -2.68 0.95 15.49
N PHE A 316 -2.18 -0.26 15.73
CA PHE A 316 -3.02 -1.39 16.16
C PHE A 316 -3.58 -1.21 17.56
N ARG A 317 -2.86 -0.50 18.43
CA ARG A 317 -3.28 -0.21 19.82
C ARG A 317 -4.39 0.80 19.93
N ARG A 318 -4.84 1.36 18.80
CA ARG A 318 -5.93 2.31 18.76
C ARG A 318 -7.24 1.63 18.35
N ASP A 319 -8.25 1.76 19.20
CA ASP A 319 -9.60 1.22 19.01
C ASP A 319 -10.49 2.25 18.27
N PHE A 320 -10.22 2.45 16.98
CA PHE A 320 -10.95 3.37 16.11
C PHE A 320 -10.95 2.83 14.68
N GLY A 321 -12.06 2.97 13.94
CA GLY A 321 -12.18 2.52 12.57
C GLY A 321 -11.87 1.03 12.38
N GLU A 322 -11.04 0.72 11.37
CA GLU A 322 -10.53 -0.63 11.07
C GLU A 322 -9.62 -1.12 12.21
N LEU A 323 -9.99 -2.22 12.84
CA LEU A 323 -9.30 -2.77 14.01
C LEU A 323 -8.29 -3.86 13.61
N LEU A 324 -7.45 -4.25 14.57
CA LEU A 324 -6.65 -5.46 14.48
C LEU A 324 -7.50 -6.69 14.16
N GLU A 325 -8.67 -6.80 14.81
CA GLU A 325 -9.64 -7.88 14.61
C GLU A 325 -10.22 -7.94 13.20
N ASN A 326 -10.34 -6.80 12.51
CA ASN A 326 -10.74 -6.77 11.10
C ASN A 326 -9.65 -7.42 10.24
N VAL A 327 -8.40 -6.99 10.43
CA VAL A 327 -7.25 -7.48 9.67
C VAL A 327 -6.93 -8.94 10.00
N ALA A 328 -7.16 -9.40 11.25
CA ALA A 328 -7.05 -10.80 11.64
C ALA A 328 -8.28 -11.63 11.26
N GLY A 329 -9.36 -10.99 10.82
CA GLY A 329 -10.61 -11.63 10.41
C GLY A 329 -10.51 -12.34 9.07
N ARG A 330 -11.46 -13.24 8.79
CA ARG A 330 -11.51 -14.08 7.58
C ARG A 330 -11.39 -13.28 6.26
N GLY A 331 -11.82 -12.03 6.25
CA GLY A 331 -11.78 -11.19 5.04
C GLY A 331 -10.39 -10.71 4.64
N GLU A 332 -9.47 -10.56 5.61
CA GLU A 332 -8.22 -9.82 5.43
C GLU A 332 -6.96 -10.54 5.96
N TYR A 333 -7.13 -11.61 6.75
CA TYR A 333 -6.01 -12.35 7.38
C TYR A 333 -4.92 -12.78 6.39
N HIS A 334 -5.27 -12.97 5.14
CA HIS A 334 -4.35 -13.39 4.09
C HIS A 334 -3.25 -12.36 3.79
N TRP A 335 -3.46 -11.11 4.20
CA TRP A 335 -2.44 -10.07 4.10
C TRP A 335 -1.27 -10.29 5.06
N MET A 336 -1.53 -10.95 6.20
CA MET A 336 -0.63 -11.08 7.33
C MET A 336 -0.03 -12.49 7.45
N ALA A 337 1.00 -12.63 8.29
CA ALA A 337 1.44 -13.93 8.79
C ALA A 337 0.34 -14.60 9.63
N GLY A 338 0.35 -15.92 9.70
CA GLY A 338 -0.56 -16.66 10.58
C GLY A 338 -0.45 -16.26 12.06
N ASN A 339 0.77 -16.01 12.53
CA ASN A 339 1.04 -15.58 13.90
C ASN A 339 0.24 -14.33 14.33
N PHE A 340 -0.11 -13.45 13.39
CA PHE A 340 -0.90 -12.25 13.67
C PHE A 340 -2.28 -12.57 14.24
N LEU A 341 -2.88 -13.71 13.87
CA LEU A 341 -4.20 -14.11 14.32
C LEU A 341 -4.27 -14.32 15.84
N LYS A 342 -3.14 -14.62 16.49
CA LYS A 342 -3.06 -14.77 17.96
C LYS A 342 -3.58 -13.53 18.69
N TYR A 343 -3.34 -12.35 18.14
CA TYR A 343 -3.69 -11.07 18.76
C TYR A 343 -5.15 -10.66 18.57
N GLY A 344 -5.86 -11.32 17.64
CA GLY A 344 -7.31 -11.19 17.45
C GLY A 344 -8.13 -12.33 18.06
N ALA A 345 -7.47 -13.31 18.71
CA ALA A 345 -8.13 -14.49 19.26
C ALA A 345 -9.00 -14.15 20.48
N GLY A 346 -10.23 -14.63 20.49
CA GLY A 346 -11.15 -14.54 21.63
C GLY A 346 -11.11 -15.76 22.56
N ASP A 347 -10.80 -16.94 22.00
CA ASP A 347 -10.58 -18.19 22.74
C ASP A 347 -9.46 -18.97 22.01
N ALA A 348 -8.36 -19.19 22.71
CA ALA A 348 -7.20 -19.91 22.21
C ALA A 348 -6.43 -20.62 23.32
N LYS A 349 -5.73 -21.73 22.97
CA LYS A 349 -4.87 -22.49 23.90
C LYS A 349 -3.72 -21.62 24.45
N ILE A 350 -3.25 -20.63 23.69
CA ILE A 350 -2.18 -19.71 24.06
C ILE A 350 -2.63 -18.61 25.05
N GLY A 351 -3.87 -18.64 25.49
CA GLY A 351 -4.49 -17.57 26.28
C GLY A 351 -4.96 -16.38 25.43
N LYS A 352 -5.64 -15.43 26.07
CA LYS A 352 -6.15 -14.22 25.42
C LYS A 352 -4.99 -13.25 25.16
N LYS A 353 -4.79 -12.89 23.89
CA LYS A 353 -3.89 -11.81 23.46
C LYS A 353 -4.69 -10.68 22.82
N THR A 354 -4.16 -9.47 22.90
CA THR A 354 -4.76 -8.25 22.33
C THR A 354 -3.70 -7.42 21.63
N ALA A 355 -4.05 -6.26 21.12
CA ALA A 355 -3.07 -5.31 20.55
C ALA A 355 -2.00 -4.90 21.59
N ALA A 356 -2.32 -4.92 22.89
CA ALA A 356 -1.35 -4.63 23.97
C ALA A 356 -0.15 -5.60 23.97
N ASP A 357 -0.37 -6.85 23.56
CA ASP A 357 0.65 -7.92 23.56
C ASP A 357 1.54 -7.96 22.32
N LEU A 358 1.27 -7.11 21.32
CA LEU A 358 2.10 -7.03 20.13
C LEU A 358 3.51 -6.53 20.49
N PRO A 359 4.58 -7.18 20.01
CA PRO A 359 5.96 -6.73 20.30
C PRO A 359 6.32 -5.44 19.55
N VAL A 360 5.56 -5.10 18.52
CA VAL A 360 5.72 -3.91 17.64
C VAL A 360 4.38 -3.23 17.40
N ASP A 361 4.43 -1.98 16.93
CA ASP A 361 3.25 -1.31 16.36
C ASP A 361 3.64 -0.46 15.16
N GLN A 362 2.67 0.08 14.44
CA GLN A 362 2.83 0.62 13.10
C GLN A 362 3.74 1.88 13.03
N HIS A 363 3.91 2.62 14.12
CA HIS A 363 4.91 3.68 14.19
C HIS A 363 6.34 3.16 13.96
N GLN A 364 6.62 1.92 14.40
CA GLN A 364 7.90 1.27 14.12
C GLN A 364 8.03 0.86 12.66
N LEU A 365 6.93 0.45 11.99
CA LEU A 365 6.94 0.20 10.54
C LEU A 365 7.29 1.49 9.75
N ILE A 366 6.69 2.62 10.13
CA ILE A 366 7.00 3.94 9.54
C ILE A 366 8.48 4.29 9.80
N ALA A 367 8.97 4.04 11.01
CA ALA A 367 10.36 4.30 11.39
C ALA A 367 11.37 3.46 10.58
N LEU A 368 11.02 2.24 10.15
CA LEU A 368 11.86 1.42 9.25
C LEU A 368 12.11 2.10 7.89
N CYS A 369 11.29 3.06 7.50
CA CYS A 369 11.50 3.84 6.28
C CYS A 369 12.63 4.87 6.43
N ALA A 370 12.95 5.33 7.64
CA ALA A 370 14.01 6.30 7.89
C ALA A 370 15.38 5.78 7.41
N PRO A 371 16.24 6.63 6.83
CA PRO A 371 16.13 8.09 6.68
C PRO A 371 15.43 8.55 5.39
N ARG A 372 14.83 7.63 4.61
CA ARG A 372 14.26 7.87 3.28
C ARG A 372 12.94 8.64 3.36
N PRO A 373 12.66 9.52 2.39
CA PRO A 373 11.42 10.31 2.36
C PRO A 373 10.16 9.45 2.33
N CYS A 374 9.25 9.65 3.31
CA CYS A 374 7.97 8.94 3.42
C CYS A 374 6.84 9.96 3.64
N LEU A 375 5.95 10.09 2.65
CA LEU A 375 4.72 10.89 2.75
C LEU A 375 3.55 9.99 3.11
N ILE A 376 2.94 10.24 4.26
CA ILE A 376 1.68 9.59 4.67
C ILE A 376 0.53 10.54 4.37
N SER A 377 -0.48 10.03 3.68
CA SER A 377 -1.57 10.84 3.15
C SER A 377 -2.93 10.20 3.40
N TYR A 378 -3.91 11.04 3.69
CA TYR A 378 -5.31 10.62 3.87
C TYR A 378 -6.26 11.63 3.20
N GLY A 379 -7.47 11.19 2.83
CA GLY A 379 -8.56 12.10 2.48
C GLY A 379 -9.39 12.47 3.70
N VAL A 380 -10.19 13.52 3.59
CA VAL A 380 -11.27 13.83 4.55
C VAL A 380 -12.55 13.09 4.15
N PRO A 381 -13.54 12.92 5.07
CA PRO A 381 -14.83 12.35 4.73
C PRO A 381 -15.48 13.07 3.55
N SER A 382 -15.95 12.30 2.58
CA SER A 382 -16.69 12.83 1.43
C SER A 382 -18.20 12.71 1.57
N GLY A 383 -18.68 12.34 2.77
CA GLY A 383 -20.10 12.06 3.02
C GLY A 383 -20.60 10.76 2.39
N LYS A 384 -19.71 9.95 1.81
CA LYS A 384 -20.03 8.62 1.26
C LYS A 384 -19.67 7.53 2.25
N PRO A 385 -20.48 6.44 2.39
CA PRO A 385 -20.24 5.37 3.36
C PRO A 385 -18.89 4.65 3.15
N PHE A 386 -18.42 4.54 1.90
CA PHE A 386 -17.15 3.91 1.55
C PHE A 386 -16.05 4.94 1.37
N GLY A 387 -14.90 4.68 1.96
CA GLY A 387 -13.73 5.53 1.87
C GLY A 387 -13.72 6.69 2.84
N ASP A 388 -14.52 6.59 3.88
CA ASP A 388 -14.45 7.51 5.00
C ASP A 388 -13.06 7.40 5.67
N PRO A 389 -12.32 8.48 5.85
CA PRO A 389 -11.07 8.48 6.62
C PRO A 389 -11.26 8.01 8.06
N ASN A 390 -12.46 7.98 8.61
CA ASN A 390 -12.74 7.39 9.90
C ASN A 390 -12.52 5.86 9.88
N TRP A 391 -12.94 5.17 8.81
CA TRP A 391 -12.67 3.73 8.71
C TRP A 391 -11.18 3.42 8.72
N VAL A 392 -10.39 4.11 7.92
CA VAL A 392 -8.93 3.90 7.86
C VAL A 392 -8.16 4.65 8.95
N ASP A 393 -8.86 5.36 9.82
CA ASP A 393 -8.34 6.09 10.99
C ASP A 393 -7.13 6.98 10.65
N ALA A 394 -7.43 8.09 9.97
CA ALA A 394 -6.40 9.09 9.63
C ALA A 394 -5.67 9.63 10.88
N HIS A 395 -6.42 9.86 11.99
CA HIS A 395 -5.84 10.33 13.24
C HIS A 395 -4.86 9.32 13.84
N GLY A 396 -5.25 8.04 13.94
CA GLY A 396 -4.35 6.99 14.45
C GLY A 396 -3.11 6.78 13.58
N SER A 397 -3.21 7.08 12.30
CA SER A 397 -2.04 7.06 11.38
C SER A 397 -1.14 8.28 11.56
N PHE A 398 -1.71 9.45 11.85
CA PHE A 398 -0.96 10.64 12.22
C PHE A 398 -0.22 10.43 13.55
N MET A 399 -0.89 9.88 14.55
CA MET A 399 -0.27 9.50 15.84
C MET A 399 0.93 8.57 15.64
N ALA A 400 0.81 7.57 14.77
CA ALA A 400 1.92 6.67 14.44
C ALA A 400 3.08 7.41 13.75
N ALA A 401 2.78 8.35 12.87
CA ALA A 401 3.82 9.16 12.23
C ALA A 401 4.55 10.07 13.24
N VAL A 402 3.85 10.66 14.22
CA VAL A 402 4.46 11.40 15.33
C VAL A 402 5.42 10.51 16.12
N LEU A 403 4.97 9.29 16.51
CA LEU A 403 5.78 8.32 17.25
C LEU A 403 7.00 7.80 16.45
N ALA A 404 6.96 7.83 15.12
CA ALA A 404 8.08 7.44 14.25
C ALA A 404 9.17 8.52 14.15
N GLY A 405 8.84 9.76 14.47
CA GLY A 405 9.72 10.95 14.36
C GLY A 405 11.12 10.79 14.97
N PRO A 406 11.27 10.21 16.18
CA PRO A 406 12.58 10.02 16.80
C PRO A 406 13.60 9.29 15.94
N ALA A 407 13.21 8.30 15.13
CA ALA A 407 14.11 7.59 14.22
C ALA A 407 14.66 8.53 13.13
N TYR A 408 13.80 9.38 12.55
CA TYR A 408 14.23 10.35 11.57
C TYR A 408 15.20 11.38 12.16
N ARG A 409 14.87 11.94 13.33
CA ARG A 409 15.75 12.89 14.03
C ARG A 409 17.10 12.26 14.39
N LEU A 410 17.11 11.01 14.90
CA LEU A 410 18.35 10.28 15.20
C LEU A 410 19.27 10.18 13.98
N LEU A 411 18.69 10.01 12.79
CA LEU A 411 19.41 9.87 11.51
C LEU A 411 19.65 11.22 10.81
N GLY A 412 19.48 12.34 11.52
CA GLY A 412 19.73 13.69 11.01
C GLY A 412 18.72 14.16 9.98
N LYS A 413 17.49 13.60 9.99
CA LYS A 413 16.41 13.94 9.06
C LYS A 413 15.28 14.67 9.77
N LYS A 414 14.48 15.42 8.99
CA LYS A 414 13.34 16.15 9.53
C LYS A 414 12.12 15.20 9.59
N ASP A 415 11.51 15.15 10.77
CA ASP A 415 10.22 14.49 10.98
C ASP A 415 9.05 15.43 10.68
N LEU A 416 7.87 15.18 11.29
CA LEU A 416 6.67 16.00 11.09
C LEU A 416 6.80 17.44 11.60
N GLY A 417 7.75 17.71 12.50
CA GLY A 417 7.93 19.02 13.15
C GLY A 417 6.84 19.35 14.17
N THR A 418 6.18 18.34 14.74
CA THR A 418 5.20 18.49 15.81
C THR A 418 5.89 18.46 17.19
N PRO A 419 5.20 18.87 18.28
CA PRO A 419 5.74 18.77 19.65
C PRO A 419 6.18 17.35 20.04
N GLY A 420 5.61 16.32 19.46
CA GLY A 420 6.00 14.92 19.64
C GLY A 420 5.18 14.16 20.67
N ASN A 421 4.10 14.71 21.16
CA ASN A 421 3.12 14.00 21.98
C ASN A 421 1.98 13.47 21.10
N TYR A 422 2.06 12.21 20.71
CA TYR A 422 1.11 11.59 19.79
C TYR A 422 -0.34 11.60 20.30
N LEU A 423 -0.58 11.71 21.61
CA LEU A 423 -1.92 11.75 22.21
C LEU A 423 -2.55 13.15 22.14
N THR A 424 -1.76 14.21 22.06
CA THR A 424 -2.23 15.60 22.17
C THR A 424 -1.82 16.49 21.01
N ASP A 425 -0.90 16.04 20.15
CA ASP A 425 -0.50 16.81 18.97
C ASP A 425 -1.71 16.96 18.04
N PRO A 426 -2.09 18.21 17.68
CA PRO A 426 -3.27 18.43 16.85
C PRO A 426 -3.04 17.95 15.42
N MET A 427 -4.09 17.39 14.81
CA MET A 427 -4.08 17.09 13.39
C MET A 427 -3.83 18.39 12.58
N PRO A 428 -2.95 18.33 11.57
CA PRO A 428 -2.75 19.49 10.68
C PRO A 428 -4.02 19.88 9.93
N GLU A 429 -4.11 21.14 9.56
CA GLU A 429 -5.17 21.62 8.68
C GLU A 429 -5.21 20.83 7.38
N VAL A 430 -6.44 20.60 6.88
CA VAL A 430 -6.65 19.92 5.60
C VAL A 430 -5.95 20.68 4.46
N ASN A 431 -5.34 19.96 3.55
CA ASN A 431 -4.50 20.46 2.45
C ASN A 431 -3.14 21.05 2.85
N LYS A 432 -2.79 21.09 4.14
CA LYS A 432 -1.48 21.54 4.60
C LYS A 432 -0.49 20.37 4.62
N LEU A 433 0.62 20.51 3.92
CA LEU A 433 1.77 19.60 4.02
C LEU A 433 2.60 20.03 5.21
N ILE A 434 2.90 19.10 6.11
CA ILE A 434 3.85 19.28 7.20
C ILE A 434 4.97 18.25 7.14
N GLY A 435 6.09 18.56 7.80
CA GLY A 435 7.23 17.68 7.93
C GLY A 435 8.31 17.87 6.87
N GLY A 436 9.33 17.05 6.98
CA GLY A 436 10.47 16.98 6.09
C GLY A 436 10.52 15.67 5.33
N GLU A 437 11.54 14.82 5.63
CA GLU A 437 11.63 13.47 5.06
C GLU A 437 10.49 12.58 5.54
N LEU A 438 10.08 12.65 6.80
CA LEU A 438 8.77 12.16 7.22
C LEU A 438 7.76 13.29 7.07
N ALA A 439 6.74 13.08 6.25
CA ALA A 439 5.75 14.09 5.94
C ALA A 439 4.32 13.57 6.05
N TRP A 440 3.41 14.48 6.31
CA TRP A 440 1.97 14.24 6.42
C TRP A 440 1.18 15.25 5.62
N ARG A 441 0.13 14.80 4.93
CA ARG A 441 -0.86 15.67 4.33
C ARG A 441 -2.22 14.98 4.26
N GLN A 442 -3.26 15.62 4.78
CA GLN A 442 -4.64 15.25 4.55
C GLN A 442 -5.22 16.13 3.44
N HIS A 443 -5.95 15.57 2.48
CA HIS A 443 -6.58 16.31 1.37
C HIS A 443 -8.11 16.32 1.48
N SER A 444 -8.76 17.25 0.79
CA SER A 444 -10.23 17.43 0.82
C SER A 444 -11.02 16.40 0.01
N GLY A 445 -10.37 15.52 -0.78
CA GLY A 445 -11.03 14.41 -1.48
C GLY A 445 -11.14 13.17 -0.60
N GLY A 446 -12.04 12.25 -0.90
CA GLY A 446 -12.25 11.02 -0.13
C GLY A 446 -11.11 10.00 -0.24
N HIS A 447 -11.46 8.71 -0.28
CA HIS A 447 -10.50 7.59 -0.26
C HIS A 447 -9.72 7.44 -1.60
N THR A 448 -8.71 8.28 -1.80
CA THR A 448 -7.90 8.35 -3.03
C THR A 448 -6.54 9.00 -2.74
N ASN A 449 -5.56 8.85 -3.63
CA ASN A 449 -4.28 9.55 -3.58
C ASN A 449 -4.21 10.72 -4.59
N ILE A 450 -5.14 10.78 -5.54
CA ILE A 450 -5.09 11.69 -6.70
C ILE A 450 -4.84 13.15 -6.33
N PRO A 451 -5.54 13.77 -5.35
CA PRO A 451 -5.33 15.17 -5.01
C PRO A 451 -3.95 15.51 -4.44
N ASN A 452 -3.20 14.50 -3.99
CA ASN A 452 -1.90 14.70 -3.37
C ASN A 452 -0.72 14.50 -4.32
N PHE A 453 -0.90 14.05 -5.56
CA PHE A 453 0.21 13.90 -6.49
C PHE A 453 0.96 15.21 -6.80
N PRO A 454 0.29 16.36 -7.02
CA PRO A 454 1.03 17.61 -7.21
C PRO A 454 1.96 17.92 -6.03
N THR A 455 1.44 17.79 -4.80
CA THR A 455 2.20 18.00 -3.57
C THR A 455 3.32 16.95 -3.41
N PHE A 456 3.04 15.68 -3.74
CA PHE A 456 4.05 14.63 -3.69
C PHE A 456 5.24 14.95 -4.60
N PHE A 457 5.00 15.32 -5.85
CA PHE A 457 6.09 15.62 -6.78
C PHE A 457 6.90 16.86 -6.40
N GLU A 458 6.27 17.87 -5.80
CA GLU A 458 6.99 19.04 -5.28
C GLU A 458 7.82 18.68 -4.05
N TRP A 459 7.27 17.92 -3.13
CA TRP A 459 7.94 17.48 -1.92
C TRP A 459 9.07 16.49 -2.22
N ALA A 460 8.81 15.44 -2.99
CA ALA A 460 9.78 14.41 -3.34
C ALA A 460 10.93 14.97 -4.19
N GLY A 461 10.64 15.97 -5.05
CA GLY A 461 11.65 16.66 -5.85
C GLY A 461 12.73 17.39 -5.03
N ARG A 462 12.53 17.60 -3.73
CA ARG A 462 13.56 18.14 -2.83
C ARG A 462 14.65 17.12 -2.53
N TYR A 463 14.34 15.85 -2.63
CA TYR A 463 15.20 14.71 -2.25
C TYR A 463 15.64 13.90 -3.47
N ILE A 464 14.82 13.85 -4.51
CA ILE A 464 15.01 12.98 -5.68
C ILE A 464 15.01 13.85 -6.93
N GLN A 465 16.20 14.14 -7.43
CA GLN A 465 16.38 15.02 -8.59
C GLN A 465 16.24 14.25 -9.90
N SER A 466 15.51 14.85 -10.86
CA SER A 466 15.46 14.42 -12.24
C SER A 466 16.67 14.98 -13.01
N PRO A 467 17.22 14.26 -14.02
CA PRO A 467 18.25 14.81 -14.90
C PRO A 467 17.71 15.91 -15.83
N GLY A 468 16.39 16.09 -15.88
CA GLY A 468 15.70 16.99 -16.79
C GLY A 468 15.51 16.44 -18.20
N LEU A 469 14.78 17.19 -19.03
CA LEU A 469 14.47 16.81 -20.41
C LEU A 469 15.35 17.60 -21.40
N SER A 470 15.77 16.93 -22.47
CA SER A 470 16.36 17.60 -23.64
C SER A 470 15.25 18.22 -24.50
N LYS A 471 15.54 19.32 -25.17
CA LYS A 471 14.65 19.83 -26.22
C LYS A 471 14.56 18.77 -27.33
N LYS A 472 13.37 18.54 -27.86
CA LYS A 472 13.17 17.75 -29.09
C LYS A 472 14.00 18.42 -30.18
N LYS A 473 15.00 17.71 -30.75
CA LYS A 473 15.70 18.17 -31.94
C LYS A 473 14.79 18.07 -33.15
#